data_4c7aadcb8544f0c520cd8457d6023427
#
_entry.id   4c7aadcb8544f0c520cd8457d6023427
#
_cell.length_a   1.000
_cell.length_b   1.000
_cell.length_c   1.000
_cell.angle_alpha   90.00
_cell.angle_beta   90.00
_cell.angle_gamma   90.00
#
_symmetry.space_group_name_H-M   'P 1'
#
loop_
_entity.id
_entity.type
_entity.pdbx_description
1 polymer ?
#
loop_
_entity_poly.entity_id
_entity_poly.type
_entity_poly.pdbx_seq_one_letter_code
_entity_poly.pdbx_strand_id
1 'polypeptide(L)'
;MMVEACPKCGYDQVVRDQCPRCLVVISKYLADLTRPAFGGYPGAGEAAVAVGAPAGFWIRAAASVFDNVFMFVVGLVVIFIARGLWGPLVETSPVLRASLTAFHLLFGALYYVLLHWIFGQTIGKMLFEIKVVTLDGGPLSLGTSLLRWIGYLFSLLPLLLGYVMAGARSDKRALHDLIARTRVIRL
;
A
#
# COMPACT_ATOMS: atom_id res chain seq x y z
N MET A 1 -24.77 33.52 1.42
CA MET A 1 -25.70 32.43 1.68
C MET A 1 -25.78 32.25 3.20
N MET A 2 -26.98 32.44 3.78
CA MET A 2 -27.17 32.12 5.22
C MET A 2 -27.32 30.60 5.34
N VAL A 3 -26.44 29.97 6.10
CA VAL A 3 -26.53 28.54 6.39
C VAL A 3 -27.36 28.40 7.64
N GLU A 4 -28.55 27.82 7.53
CA GLU A 4 -29.50 27.68 8.65
C GLU A 4 -28.96 26.76 9.76
N ALA A 5 -28.08 25.81 9.43
CA ALA A 5 -27.46 24.92 10.42
C ALA A 5 -25.99 24.63 10.07
N CYS A 6 -25.18 24.37 11.08
CA CYS A 6 -23.78 24.02 10.89
C CYS A 6 -23.63 22.67 10.18
N PRO A 7 -22.98 22.57 9.02
CA PRO A 7 -22.86 21.32 8.27
C PRO A 7 -22.00 20.26 8.97
N LYS A 8 -21.22 20.64 10.01
CA LYS A 8 -20.39 19.70 10.77
C LYS A 8 -21.07 19.10 12.00
N CYS A 9 -21.86 19.89 12.73
CA CYS A 9 -22.42 19.46 14.03
C CYS A 9 -23.93 19.64 14.17
N GLY A 10 -24.62 20.12 13.11
CA GLY A 10 -26.07 20.31 13.11
C GLY A 10 -26.61 21.46 13.98
N TYR A 11 -25.73 22.31 14.53
CA TYR A 11 -26.15 23.43 15.36
C TYR A 11 -26.84 24.50 14.51
N ASP A 12 -28.07 24.89 14.87
CA ASP A 12 -28.99 25.72 14.11
C ASP A 12 -28.87 27.23 14.31
N GLN A 13 -28.06 27.69 15.27
CA GLN A 13 -27.84 29.10 15.54
C GLN A 13 -26.43 29.56 15.14
N VAL A 14 -26.13 29.49 13.85
CA VAL A 14 -24.85 29.94 13.32
C VAL A 14 -24.85 31.45 13.13
N VAL A 15 -23.98 32.14 13.88
CA VAL A 15 -23.79 33.59 13.75
C VAL A 15 -22.52 33.86 12.94
N ARG A 16 -22.66 34.46 11.78
CA ARG A 16 -21.58 34.71 10.81
C ARG A 16 -21.07 33.41 10.18
N ASP A 17 -19.78 33.34 9.81
CA ASP A 17 -19.16 32.21 9.10
C ASP A 17 -18.52 31.19 10.06
N GLN A 18 -18.73 31.33 11.38
CA GLN A 18 -18.15 30.43 12.37
C GLN A 18 -19.22 29.84 13.28
N CYS A 19 -19.18 28.52 13.46
CA CYS A 19 -20.09 27.83 14.37
C CYS A 19 -19.62 28.03 15.83
N PRO A 20 -20.45 28.59 16.73
CA PRO A 20 -20.06 28.82 18.13
C PRO A 20 -19.91 27.52 18.93
N ARG A 21 -20.50 26.41 18.48
CA ARG A 21 -20.45 25.11 19.17
C ARG A 21 -19.19 24.31 18.84
N CYS A 22 -18.79 24.24 17.57
CA CYS A 22 -17.64 23.43 17.14
C CYS A 22 -16.48 24.27 16.56
N LEU A 23 -16.59 25.62 16.60
CA LEU A 23 -15.58 26.59 16.17
C LEU A 23 -15.13 26.46 14.71
N VAL A 24 -15.82 25.67 13.90
CA VAL A 24 -15.48 25.51 12.49
C VAL A 24 -15.85 26.76 11.70
N VAL A 25 -14.96 27.21 10.79
CA VAL A 25 -15.25 28.23 9.79
C VAL A 25 -15.98 27.55 8.63
N ILE A 26 -17.26 27.88 8.44
CA ILE A 26 -18.17 27.15 7.56
C ILE A 26 -17.75 27.28 6.10
N SER A 27 -17.37 28.48 5.64
CA SER A 27 -16.89 28.68 4.28
C SER A 27 -15.66 27.83 3.96
N LYS A 28 -14.72 27.73 4.89
CA LYS A 28 -13.53 26.88 4.75
C LYS A 28 -13.86 25.40 4.76
N TYR A 29 -14.76 24.98 5.65
CA TYR A 29 -15.22 23.61 5.74
C TYR A 29 -15.97 23.17 4.45
N LEU A 30 -16.85 24.01 3.93
CA LEU A 30 -17.54 23.75 2.66
C LEU A 30 -16.57 23.77 1.47
N ALA A 31 -15.59 24.68 1.45
CA ALA A 31 -14.55 24.70 0.41
C ALA A 31 -13.67 23.44 0.46
N ASP A 32 -13.37 22.90 1.65
CA ASP A 32 -12.63 21.65 1.79
C ASP A 32 -13.47 20.42 1.36
N LEU A 33 -14.79 20.45 1.59
CA LEU A 33 -15.71 19.41 1.08
C LEU A 33 -15.89 19.46 -0.44
N THR A 34 -15.82 20.65 -1.03
CA THR A 34 -15.95 20.85 -2.49
C THR A 34 -14.62 20.76 -3.24
N ARG A 35 -13.49 20.75 -2.52
CA ARG A 35 -12.19 20.45 -3.15
C ARG A 35 -12.23 19.04 -3.70
N PRO A 36 -12.04 18.85 -5.02
CA PRO A 36 -11.89 17.51 -5.56
C PRO A 36 -10.67 16.88 -4.88
N ALA A 37 -10.89 15.84 -4.07
CA ALA A 37 -9.83 15.02 -3.56
C ALA A 37 -9.10 14.44 -4.76
N PHE A 38 -7.98 15.08 -5.15
CA PHE A 38 -7.10 14.68 -6.23
C PHE A 38 -7.80 14.16 -7.50
N GLY A 39 -7.88 15.03 -8.52
CA GLY A 39 -8.15 14.68 -9.93
C GLY A 39 -9.33 13.74 -10.15
N GLY A 40 -10.48 14.32 -10.44
CA GLY A 40 -11.79 13.70 -10.58
C GLY A 40 -11.82 12.31 -11.19
N TYR A 41 -12.34 11.35 -10.42
CA TYR A 41 -13.00 10.18 -10.96
C TYR A 41 -14.51 10.38 -10.79
N PRO A 42 -15.32 10.32 -11.87
CA PRO A 42 -16.77 10.35 -11.76
C PRO A 42 -17.23 9.06 -11.08
N GLY A 43 -17.78 9.15 -9.88
CA GLY A 43 -18.39 8.03 -9.17
C GLY A 43 -18.15 7.93 -7.66
N ALA A 44 -17.50 8.88 -7.02
CA ALA A 44 -17.34 8.87 -5.55
C ALA A 44 -18.41 9.74 -4.88
N GLY A 45 -19.65 9.30 -4.93
CA GLY A 45 -20.67 9.66 -3.94
C GLY A 45 -20.52 8.67 -2.78
N GLU A 46 -20.43 9.23 -1.56
CA GLU A 46 -20.42 8.61 -0.23
C GLU A 46 -19.04 8.38 0.39
N ALA A 47 -18.84 9.14 1.50
CA ALA A 47 -17.80 8.99 2.52
C ALA A 47 -16.37 8.88 1.98
N ALA A 48 -15.78 10.00 1.55
CA ALA A 48 -14.32 10.13 1.45
C ALA A 48 -13.73 9.98 2.86
N VAL A 49 -13.44 8.74 3.26
CA VAL A 49 -12.54 8.47 4.37
C VAL A 49 -11.27 9.26 4.08
N ALA A 50 -10.82 10.07 5.02
CA ALA A 50 -9.59 10.86 4.89
C ALA A 50 -8.42 9.90 4.60
N VAL A 51 -8.17 9.67 3.32
CA VAL A 51 -7.11 8.77 2.87
C VAL A 51 -5.81 9.50 3.08
N GLY A 52 -4.88 8.91 3.83
CA GLY A 52 -3.58 9.49 4.13
C GLY A 52 -2.82 9.95 2.89
N ALA A 53 -1.85 10.83 3.05
CA ALA A 53 -1.05 11.36 1.95
C ALA A 53 -0.39 10.22 1.14
N PRO A 54 -0.34 10.29 -0.21
CA PRO A 54 0.26 9.26 -1.03
C PRO A 54 1.75 9.10 -0.71
N ALA A 55 2.20 7.87 -0.52
CA ALA A 55 3.61 7.56 -0.30
C ALA A 55 4.42 7.76 -1.58
N GLY A 56 5.48 8.57 -1.51
CA GLY A 56 6.38 8.81 -2.63
C GLY A 56 7.21 7.57 -2.99
N PHE A 57 7.95 7.66 -4.11
CA PHE A 57 8.77 6.57 -4.61
C PHE A 57 9.83 6.12 -3.60
N TRP A 58 10.62 7.04 -3.03
CA TRP A 58 11.78 6.71 -2.20
C TRP A 58 11.44 5.96 -0.92
N ILE A 59 10.37 6.35 -0.23
CA ILE A 59 9.95 5.65 1.00
C ILE A 59 9.44 4.23 0.70
N ARG A 60 8.79 4.05 -0.46
CA ARG A 60 8.35 2.73 -0.94
C ARG A 60 9.54 1.87 -1.37
N ALA A 61 10.54 2.47 -2.02
CA ALA A 61 11.78 1.80 -2.39
C ALA A 61 12.54 1.34 -1.14
N ALA A 62 12.70 2.22 -0.14
CA ALA A 62 13.35 1.87 1.13
C ALA A 62 12.62 0.70 1.84
N ALA A 63 11.29 0.75 1.94
CA ALA A 63 10.50 -0.34 2.50
C ALA A 63 10.70 -1.66 1.72
N SER A 64 10.73 -1.60 0.38
CA SER A 64 10.97 -2.78 -0.47
C SER A 64 12.38 -3.33 -0.32
N VAL A 65 13.39 -2.48 -0.21
CA VAL A 65 14.78 -2.90 0.07
C VAL A 65 14.84 -3.64 1.40
N PHE A 66 14.21 -3.11 2.44
CA PHE A 66 14.14 -3.77 3.75
C PHE A 66 13.48 -5.15 3.66
N ASP A 67 12.33 -5.25 2.98
CA ASP A 67 11.65 -6.54 2.76
C ASP A 67 12.55 -7.53 2.01
N ASN A 68 13.28 -7.09 0.98
CA ASN A 68 14.19 -7.95 0.23
C ASN A 68 15.40 -8.41 1.08
N VAL A 69 15.97 -7.52 1.90
CA VAL A 69 17.04 -7.89 2.85
C VAL A 69 16.52 -8.91 3.86
N PHE A 70 15.32 -8.71 4.41
CA PHE A 70 14.68 -9.67 5.30
C PHE A 70 14.52 -11.04 4.63
N MET A 71 13.96 -11.08 3.41
CA MET A 71 13.81 -12.33 2.65
C MET A 71 15.14 -12.99 2.31
N PHE A 72 16.16 -12.21 2.00
CA PHE A 72 17.52 -12.72 1.77
C PHE A 72 18.08 -13.40 3.03
N VAL A 73 17.95 -12.78 4.19
CA VAL A 73 18.39 -13.38 5.47
C VAL A 73 17.63 -14.69 5.76
N VAL A 74 16.30 -14.69 5.53
CA VAL A 74 15.51 -15.95 5.65
C VAL A 74 16.07 -17.03 4.72
N GLY A 75 16.38 -16.68 3.47
CA GLY A 75 17.00 -17.60 2.51
C GLY A 75 18.35 -18.15 2.99
N LEU A 76 19.21 -17.31 3.55
CA LEU A 76 20.50 -17.74 4.13
C LEU A 76 20.29 -18.71 5.29
N VAL A 77 19.34 -18.44 6.18
CA VAL A 77 19.01 -19.34 7.31
C VAL A 77 18.51 -20.69 6.81
N VAL A 78 17.62 -20.69 5.81
CA VAL A 78 17.11 -21.93 5.19
C VAL A 78 18.25 -22.75 4.58
N ILE A 79 19.15 -22.11 3.82
CA ILE A 79 20.31 -22.80 3.23
C ILE A 79 21.26 -23.32 4.31
N PHE A 80 21.51 -22.55 5.36
CA PHE A 80 22.37 -22.96 6.48
C PHE A 80 21.80 -24.21 7.19
N ILE A 81 20.50 -24.20 7.48
CA ILE A 81 19.82 -25.37 8.08
C ILE A 81 19.87 -26.57 7.12
N ALA A 82 19.59 -26.35 5.83
CA ALA A 82 19.63 -27.41 4.83
C ALA A 82 21.02 -28.05 4.73
N ARG A 83 22.08 -27.25 4.76
CA ARG A 83 23.46 -27.77 4.79
C ARG A 83 23.79 -28.55 6.04
N GLY A 84 23.27 -28.14 7.19
CA GLY A 84 23.42 -28.88 8.45
C GLY A 84 22.73 -30.26 8.42
N LEU A 85 21.57 -30.36 7.76
CA LEU A 85 20.77 -31.58 7.68
C LEU A 85 21.22 -32.53 6.57
N TRP A 86 21.53 -32.03 5.39
CA TRP A 86 21.82 -32.83 4.19
C TRP A 86 23.27 -32.72 3.69
N GLY A 87 24.10 -31.89 4.32
CA GLY A 87 25.50 -31.74 3.98
C GLY A 87 25.74 -31.43 2.50
N PRO A 88 26.72 -32.15 1.84
CA PRO A 88 27.05 -31.91 0.44
C PRO A 88 25.90 -32.15 -0.57
N LEU A 89 24.86 -32.90 -0.17
CA LEU A 89 23.71 -33.19 -1.02
C LEU A 89 22.99 -31.88 -1.48
N VAL A 90 23.04 -30.82 -0.66
CA VAL A 90 22.49 -29.52 -1.04
C VAL A 90 23.12 -28.97 -2.33
N GLU A 91 24.40 -29.27 -2.56
CA GLU A 91 25.16 -28.79 -3.71
C GLU A 91 25.11 -29.75 -4.89
N THR A 92 25.08 -31.06 -4.62
CA THR A 92 25.14 -32.11 -5.64
C THR A 92 23.79 -32.55 -6.18
N SER A 93 22.72 -32.43 -5.38
CA SER A 93 21.38 -32.84 -5.81
C SER A 93 20.61 -31.68 -6.47
N PRO A 94 20.32 -31.75 -7.78
CA PRO A 94 19.52 -30.72 -8.45
C PRO A 94 18.08 -30.68 -7.95
N VAL A 95 17.54 -31.84 -7.50
CA VAL A 95 16.18 -31.92 -6.95
C VAL A 95 16.09 -31.17 -5.62
N LEU A 96 17.06 -31.37 -4.71
CA LEU A 96 17.06 -30.68 -3.42
C LEU A 96 17.20 -29.16 -3.60
N ARG A 97 18.09 -28.71 -4.50
CA ARG A 97 18.22 -27.30 -4.81
C ARG A 97 16.94 -26.71 -5.39
N ALA A 98 16.30 -27.40 -6.33
CA ALA A 98 15.03 -26.95 -6.90
C ALA A 98 13.93 -26.85 -5.83
N SER A 99 13.86 -27.84 -4.91
CA SER A 99 12.90 -27.82 -3.80
C SER A 99 13.13 -26.66 -2.83
N LEU A 100 14.37 -26.37 -2.46
CA LEU A 100 14.73 -25.23 -1.62
C LEU A 100 14.39 -23.89 -2.29
N THR A 101 14.65 -23.79 -3.60
CA THR A 101 14.31 -22.61 -4.39
C THR A 101 12.79 -22.44 -4.47
N ALA A 102 12.05 -23.51 -4.77
CA ALA A 102 10.58 -23.50 -4.83
C ALA A 102 9.97 -23.10 -3.47
N PHE A 103 10.51 -23.66 -2.38
CA PHE A 103 10.12 -23.27 -1.02
C PHE A 103 10.33 -21.79 -0.77
N HIS A 104 11.50 -21.25 -1.11
CA HIS A 104 11.80 -19.82 -0.92
C HIS A 104 10.88 -18.91 -1.72
N LEU A 105 10.60 -19.26 -2.98
CA LEU A 105 9.67 -18.51 -3.84
C LEU A 105 8.25 -18.56 -3.30
N LEU A 106 7.78 -19.72 -2.87
CA LEU A 106 6.45 -19.89 -2.28
C LEU A 106 6.33 -19.12 -0.97
N PHE A 107 7.35 -19.20 -0.10
CA PHE A 107 7.39 -18.45 1.15
C PHE A 107 7.34 -16.94 0.89
N GLY A 108 8.09 -16.45 -0.11
CA GLY A 108 8.06 -15.05 -0.52
C GLY A 108 6.68 -14.62 -1.03
N ALA A 109 6.04 -15.43 -1.87
CA ALA A 109 4.69 -15.17 -2.36
C ALA A 109 3.69 -15.07 -1.20
N LEU A 110 3.72 -16.04 -0.27
CA LEU A 110 2.87 -16.06 0.92
C LEU A 110 3.13 -14.85 1.82
N TYR A 111 4.40 -14.51 2.06
CA TYR A 111 4.79 -13.32 2.82
C TYR A 111 4.13 -12.04 2.27
N TYR A 112 4.27 -11.79 0.97
CA TYR A 112 3.70 -10.59 0.37
C TYR A 112 2.18 -10.63 0.31
N VAL A 113 1.58 -11.74 -0.10
CA VAL A 113 0.12 -11.86 -0.27
C VAL A 113 -0.60 -11.79 1.08
N LEU A 114 -0.17 -12.59 2.06
CA LEU A 114 -0.84 -12.66 3.36
C LEU A 114 -0.69 -11.38 4.16
N LEU A 115 0.51 -10.80 4.20
CA LEU A 115 0.73 -9.55 4.94
C LEU A 115 -0.02 -8.38 4.32
N HIS A 116 -0.12 -8.29 3.00
CA HIS A 116 -0.95 -7.29 2.35
C HIS A 116 -2.44 -7.51 2.61
N TRP A 117 -2.91 -8.78 2.60
CA TRP A 117 -4.31 -9.09 2.86
C TRP A 117 -4.71 -8.78 4.31
N ILE A 118 -3.90 -9.21 5.30
CA ILE A 118 -4.27 -9.12 6.72
C ILE A 118 -4.04 -7.69 7.24
N PHE A 119 -2.89 -7.09 6.95
CA PHE A 119 -2.46 -5.82 7.53
C PHE A 119 -2.45 -4.65 6.53
N GLY A 120 -2.48 -4.93 5.23
CA GLY A 120 -2.22 -3.93 4.19
C GLY A 120 -0.75 -3.50 4.12
N GLN A 121 0.15 -4.18 4.83
CA GLN A 121 1.55 -3.77 5.00
C GLN A 121 2.44 -5.01 5.06
N THR A 122 3.66 -4.92 4.51
CA THR A 122 4.77 -5.84 4.80
C THR A 122 5.58 -5.34 5.98
N ILE A 123 6.51 -6.12 6.51
CA ILE A 123 7.37 -5.71 7.63
C ILE A 123 8.12 -4.41 7.30
N GLY A 124 8.72 -4.32 6.10
CA GLY A 124 9.36 -3.10 5.66
C GLY A 124 8.40 -1.91 5.57
N LYS A 125 7.18 -2.11 5.10
CA LYS A 125 6.16 -1.06 5.06
C LYS A 125 5.68 -0.62 6.44
N MET A 126 5.61 -1.53 7.42
CA MET A 126 5.31 -1.20 8.81
C MET A 126 6.40 -0.30 9.40
N LEU A 127 7.68 -0.61 9.13
CA LEU A 127 8.82 0.17 9.61
C LEU A 127 8.83 1.60 9.07
N PHE A 128 8.35 1.79 7.84
CA PHE A 128 8.30 3.12 7.19
C PHE A 128 6.91 3.78 7.26
N GLU A 129 6.01 3.27 8.10
CA GLU A 129 4.67 3.84 8.35
C GLU A 129 3.88 4.07 7.05
N ILE A 130 3.96 3.14 6.10
CA ILE A 130 3.20 3.18 4.86
C ILE A 130 2.29 1.98 4.73
N LYS A 131 1.07 2.21 4.21
CA LYS A 131 0.03 1.18 4.10
C LYS A 131 -0.55 1.14 2.70
N VAL A 132 -0.84 -0.07 2.24
CA VAL A 132 -1.58 -0.29 0.99
C VAL A 132 -3.07 -0.34 1.31
N VAL A 133 -3.84 0.40 0.53
CA VAL A 133 -5.30 0.45 0.62
C VAL A 133 -5.91 0.36 -0.77
N THR A 134 -7.19 0.03 -0.87
CA THR A 134 -7.95 0.16 -2.12
C THR A 134 -8.08 1.63 -2.53
N LEU A 135 -8.56 1.91 -3.72
CA LEU A 135 -8.79 3.30 -4.17
C LEU A 135 -9.79 4.03 -3.26
N ASP A 136 -10.73 3.29 -2.68
CA ASP A 136 -11.75 3.80 -1.77
C ASP A 136 -11.26 3.95 -0.32
N GLY A 137 -9.98 3.62 -0.06
CA GLY A 137 -9.36 3.70 1.27
C GLY A 137 -9.59 2.47 2.16
N GLY A 138 -10.31 1.46 1.68
CA GLY A 138 -10.62 0.23 2.41
C GLY A 138 -9.46 -0.78 2.47
N PRO A 139 -9.63 -1.87 3.23
CA PRO A 139 -8.67 -2.97 3.32
C PRO A 139 -8.59 -3.76 2.01
N LEU A 140 -7.49 -4.49 1.81
CA LEU A 140 -7.31 -5.34 0.65
C LEU A 140 -8.03 -6.69 0.86
N SER A 141 -8.63 -7.20 -0.22
CA SER A 141 -9.05 -8.60 -0.29
C SER A 141 -7.86 -9.52 -0.62
N LEU A 142 -7.99 -10.82 -0.37
CA LEU A 142 -6.99 -11.81 -0.76
C LEU A 142 -6.72 -11.77 -2.26
N GLY A 143 -7.78 -11.67 -3.07
CA GLY A 143 -7.67 -11.57 -4.54
C GLY A 143 -6.92 -10.33 -5.01
N THR A 144 -7.19 -9.17 -4.39
CA THR A 144 -6.48 -7.93 -4.68
C THR A 144 -5.00 -8.03 -4.29
N SER A 145 -4.68 -8.68 -3.16
CA SER A 145 -3.31 -8.88 -2.70
C SER A 145 -2.54 -9.83 -3.63
N LEU A 146 -3.19 -10.89 -4.11
CA LEU A 146 -2.62 -11.81 -5.10
C LEU A 146 -2.39 -11.11 -6.46
N LEU A 147 -3.37 -10.37 -6.95
CA LEU A 147 -3.25 -9.61 -8.19
C LEU A 147 -2.12 -8.58 -8.12
N ARG A 148 -1.94 -7.96 -6.96
CA ARG A 148 -0.84 -7.04 -6.69
C ARG A 148 0.52 -7.75 -6.73
N TRP A 149 0.62 -8.93 -6.13
CA TRP A 149 1.85 -9.73 -6.16
C TRP A 149 2.22 -10.15 -7.58
N ILE A 150 1.23 -10.61 -8.38
CA ILE A 150 1.42 -10.86 -9.81
C ILE A 150 1.89 -9.59 -10.54
N GLY A 151 1.32 -8.44 -10.19
CA GLY A 151 1.72 -7.14 -10.72
C GLY A 151 3.18 -6.77 -10.41
N TYR A 152 3.76 -7.27 -9.32
CA TYR A 152 5.21 -7.09 -9.07
C TYR A 152 6.06 -7.82 -10.11
N LEU A 153 5.67 -9.01 -10.54
CA LEU A 153 6.38 -9.75 -11.60
C LEU A 153 6.36 -8.96 -12.91
N PHE A 154 5.21 -8.41 -13.29
CA PHE A 154 5.08 -7.54 -14.45
C PHE A 154 5.85 -6.21 -14.31
N SER A 155 6.01 -5.70 -13.09
CA SER A 155 6.79 -4.48 -12.82
C SER A 155 8.30 -4.68 -12.95
N LEU A 156 8.78 -5.92 -12.83
CA LEU A 156 10.19 -6.30 -13.03
C LEU A 156 10.57 -6.38 -14.51
N LEU A 157 9.65 -6.86 -15.38
CA LEU A 157 9.92 -7.12 -16.80
C LEU A 157 10.49 -5.91 -17.56
N PRO A 158 9.95 -4.68 -17.43
CA PRO A 158 10.51 -3.51 -18.09
C PRO A 158 11.61 -2.84 -17.25
N LEU A 159 12.65 -3.58 -16.81
CA LEU A 159 13.80 -3.04 -16.07
C LEU A 159 13.42 -2.14 -14.89
N LEU A 160 12.47 -2.57 -14.07
CA LEU A 160 11.94 -1.83 -12.90
C LEU A 160 11.16 -0.54 -13.24
N LEU A 161 10.91 -0.22 -14.51
CA LEU A 161 10.16 0.98 -14.89
C LEU A 161 8.76 1.02 -14.26
N GLY A 162 8.14 -0.15 -14.03
CA GLY A 162 6.87 -0.24 -13.34
C GLY A 162 6.90 0.30 -11.90
N TYR A 163 8.05 0.25 -11.23
CA TYR A 163 8.26 0.85 -9.90
C TYR A 163 8.57 2.35 -10.00
N VAL A 164 9.41 2.74 -10.97
CA VAL A 164 9.82 4.14 -11.19
C VAL A 164 8.62 5.02 -11.54
N MET A 165 7.58 4.45 -12.18
CA MET A 165 6.32 5.15 -12.47
C MET A 165 5.73 5.85 -11.22
N ALA A 166 5.85 5.27 -10.03
CA ALA A 166 5.38 5.91 -8.80
C ALA A 166 6.11 7.23 -8.46
N GLY A 167 7.32 7.41 -8.99
CA GLY A 167 8.07 8.68 -8.89
C GLY A 167 7.62 9.73 -9.91
N ALA A 168 7.36 9.30 -11.15
CA ALA A 168 7.06 10.17 -12.27
C ALA A 168 5.58 10.62 -12.31
N ARG A 169 4.66 9.79 -11.84
CA ARG A 169 3.21 10.08 -11.87
C ARG A 169 2.77 11.03 -10.76
N SER A 170 1.83 11.90 -11.06
CA SER A 170 1.22 12.82 -10.08
C SER A 170 0.45 12.07 -8.97
N ASP A 171 -0.18 10.93 -9.31
CA ASP A 171 -0.94 10.09 -8.38
C ASP A 171 -0.06 9.11 -7.56
N LYS A 172 1.27 9.12 -7.79
CA LYS A 172 2.26 8.29 -7.07
C LYS A 172 1.96 6.78 -7.10
N ARG A 173 1.26 6.27 -8.14
CA ARG A 173 0.97 4.85 -8.29
C ARG A 173 1.98 4.16 -9.20
N ALA A 174 2.46 2.99 -8.79
CA ALA A 174 3.27 2.09 -9.58
C ALA A 174 2.40 1.20 -10.48
N LEU A 175 2.99 0.45 -11.41
CA LEU A 175 2.25 -0.43 -12.32
C LEU A 175 1.41 -1.47 -11.57
N HIS A 176 1.97 -2.13 -10.57
CA HIS A 176 1.24 -3.09 -9.74
C HIS A 176 0.10 -2.46 -8.93
N ASP A 177 0.19 -1.17 -8.57
CA ASP A 177 -0.90 -0.42 -7.94
C ASP A 177 -2.05 -0.19 -8.92
N LEU A 178 -1.73 0.08 -10.20
CA LEU A 178 -2.73 0.26 -11.25
C LEU A 178 -3.45 -1.04 -11.56
N ILE A 179 -2.72 -2.15 -11.72
CA ILE A 179 -3.26 -3.48 -12.00
C ILE A 179 -4.22 -3.91 -10.89
N ALA A 180 -3.83 -3.72 -9.62
CA ALA A 180 -4.62 -4.14 -8.46
C ALA A 180 -5.63 -3.10 -7.97
N ARG A 181 -5.74 -1.94 -8.63
CA ARG A 181 -6.60 -0.81 -8.21
C ARG A 181 -6.39 -0.41 -6.76
N THR A 182 -5.13 -0.26 -6.38
CA THR A 182 -4.70 0.10 -5.03
C THR A 182 -3.87 1.36 -5.02
N ARG A 183 -3.58 1.87 -3.84
CA ARG A 183 -2.63 2.96 -3.61
C ARG A 183 -1.87 2.73 -2.30
N VAL A 184 -0.72 3.38 -2.16
CA VAL A 184 0.07 3.35 -0.92
C VAL A 184 0.00 4.73 -0.28
N ILE A 185 -0.38 4.75 0.99
CA ILE A 185 -0.54 5.98 1.80
C ILE A 185 0.46 5.98 2.95
N ARG A 186 0.75 7.14 3.50
CA ARG A 186 1.44 7.31 4.79
C ARG A 186 0.41 7.24 5.91
N LEU A 187 0.79 6.59 7.01
CA LEU A 187 0.02 6.54 8.25
C LEU A 187 0.28 7.79 9.11
#